data_824eab4123a9fa96a0639ac11d6d287d
#
_entry.id   824eab4123a9fa96a0639ac11d6d287d
#
_cell.length_a   1.000
_cell.length_b   1.000
_cell.length_c   1.000
_cell.angle_alpha   90.00
_cell.angle_beta   90.00
_cell.angle_gamma   90.00
#
_symmetry.space_group_name_H-M   'P 1'
#
loop_
_entity.id
_entity.type
_entity.pdbx_description
1 polymer ?
#
loop_
_entity_poly.entity_id
_entity_poly.type
_entity_poly.pdbx_seq_one_letter_code
_entity_poly.pdbx_strand_id
1 'polypeptide(L)'
;SLEALRSLSAPTARVVRGGAEEILPARELVVGDLVMLDDGSMVPADLRLLDTASLRVQEASLTGESVPSEKDADAKVAPGAPLGDRSTMAFATSIVTGGRGRGVVTATGMGTEVGQIAGLLEGDEELDTPLKRKLASFGKILTIVGVAAALVLCAVAVRSGEWTDAQWTDTVLTAATGDMLLDDQLG
;
A
#
# COMPACT_ATOMS: atom_id res chain seq x y z
N SER A 1 1.93 -23.67 3.01
CA SER A 1 2.41 -22.57 2.18
C SER A 1 1.70 -21.27 2.55
N LEU A 2 2.36 -20.13 2.41
CA LEU A 2 1.85 -18.79 2.75
C LEU A 2 0.54 -18.44 2.01
N GLU A 3 0.37 -18.97 0.80
CA GLU A 3 -0.83 -18.79 -0.03
C GLU A 3 -2.09 -19.40 0.62
N ALA A 4 -1.94 -20.59 1.21
CA ALA A 4 -3.04 -21.26 1.93
C ALA A 4 -3.46 -20.50 3.21
N LEU A 5 -2.51 -19.88 3.91
CA LEU A 5 -2.80 -19.03 5.07
C LEU A 5 -3.49 -17.71 4.67
N ARG A 6 -3.10 -17.11 3.55
CA ARG A 6 -3.74 -15.91 2.99
C ARG A 6 -5.18 -16.19 2.54
N SER A 7 -5.46 -17.37 1.97
CA SER A 7 -6.82 -17.73 1.56
C SER A 7 -7.75 -17.97 2.75
N LEU A 8 -7.22 -18.45 3.90
CA LEU A 8 -7.99 -18.63 5.13
C LEU A 8 -8.31 -17.29 5.85
N SER A 9 -7.53 -16.25 5.60
CA SER A 9 -7.73 -14.92 6.18
C SER A 9 -8.42 -13.94 5.23
N ALA A 10 -8.78 -14.35 4.01
CA ALA A 10 -9.46 -13.49 3.05
C ALA A 10 -10.88 -13.19 3.54
N PRO A 11 -11.30 -11.92 3.58
CA PRO A 11 -12.66 -11.57 3.94
C PRO A 11 -13.65 -12.22 2.96
N THR A 12 -14.72 -12.79 3.53
CA THR A 12 -15.81 -13.39 2.76
C THR A 12 -17.06 -12.52 2.85
N ALA A 13 -17.90 -12.61 1.84
CA ALA A 13 -19.18 -11.93 1.79
C ALA A 13 -20.31 -12.94 1.59
N ARG A 14 -21.41 -12.73 2.29
CA ARG A 14 -22.65 -13.47 2.05
C ARG A 14 -23.51 -12.67 1.08
N VAL A 15 -23.79 -13.25 -0.09
CA VAL A 15 -24.49 -12.60 -1.17
C VAL A 15 -25.72 -13.39 -1.60
N VAL A 16 -26.64 -12.71 -2.28
CA VAL A 16 -27.78 -13.37 -2.91
C VAL A 16 -27.66 -13.18 -4.42
N ARG A 17 -27.45 -14.28 -5.13
CA ARG A 17 -27.39 -14.34 -6.59
C ARG A 17 -28.41 -15.34 -7.11
N GLY A 18 -29.19 -14.96 -8.13
CA GLY A 18 -30.20 -15.83 -8.68
C GLY A 18 -31.27 -16.32 -7.69
N GLY A 19 -31.47 -15.60 -6.58
CA GLY A 19 -32.41 -15.96 -5.53
C GLY A 19 -31.86 -16.95 -4.48
N ALA A 20 -30.61 -17.36 -4.57
CA ALA A 20 -29.93 -18.21 -3.61
C ALA A 20 -28.87 -17.45 -2.83
N GLU A 21 -28.74 -17.77 -1.54
CA GLU A 21 -27.63 -17.26 -0.72
C GLU A 21 -26.36 -18.09 -0.96
N GLU A 22 -25.25 -17.39 -1.14
CA GLU A 22 -23.94 -18.02 -1.28
C GLU A 22 -22.89 -17.21 -0.51
N ILE A 23 -21.81 -17.86 -0.10
CA ILE A 23 -20.65 -17.23 0.52
C ILE A 23 -19.50 -17.26 -0.48
N LEU A 24 -18.95 -16.09 -0.77
CA LEU A 24 -17.85 -15.96 -1.71
C LEU A 24 -16.75 -15.04 -1.14
N PRO A 25 -15.52 -15.16 -1.64
CA PRO A 25 -14.44 -14.22 -1.30
C PRO A 25 -14.84 -12.78 -1.68
N ALA A 26 -14.59 -11.81 -0.81
CA ALA A 26 -14.94 -10.40 -1.06
C ALA A 26 -14.36 -9.84 -2.37
N ARG A 27 -13.22 -10.37 -2.82
CA ARG A 27 -12.58 -10.01 -4.11
C ARG A 27 -13.40 -10.40 -5.35
N GLU A 28 -14.40 -11.28 -5.20
CA GLU A 28 -15.27 -11.76 -6.30
C GLU A 28 -16.60 -11.00 -6.35
N LEU A 29 -16.76 -10.01 -5.47
CA LEU A 29 -17.90 -9.09 -5.49
C LEU A 29 -17.84 -8.18 -6.73
N VAL A 30 -19.02 -7.98 -7.31
CA VAL A 30 -19.20 -7.02 -8.41
C VAL A 30 -20.29 -6.01 -8.05
N VAL A 31 -20.22 -4.85 -8.67
CA VAL A 31 -21.26 -3.83 -8.53
C VAL A 31 -22.61 -4.41 -8.95
N GLY A 32 -23.62 -4.24 -8.09
CA GLY A 32 -24.95 -4.80 -8.27
C GLY A 32 -25.23 -6.07 -7.46
N ASP A 33 -24.22 -6.70 -6.85
CA ASP A 33 -24.45 -7.83 -5.94
C ASP A 33 -25.24 -7.40 -4.70
N LEU A 34 -26.13 -8.27 -4.25
CA LEU A 34 -26.88 -8.09 -3.00
C LEU A 34 -26.15 -8.76 -1.86
N VAL A 35 -25.62 -7.97 -0.94
CA VAL A 35 -24.84 -8.43 0.23
C VAL A 35 -25.70 -8.41 1.47
N MET A 36 -25.59 -9.47 2.29
CA MET A 36 -26.21 -9.59 3.61
C MET A 36 -25.19 -9.19 4.68
N LEU A 37 -25.64 -8.35 5.61
CA LEU A 37 -24.85 -7.88 6.74
C LEU A 37 -25.46 -8.39 8.05
N ASP A 38 -24.65 -9.02 8.87
CA ASP A 38 -25.00 -9.47 10.20
C ASP A 38 -24.00 -8.96 11.23
N ASP A 39 -24.39 -9.00 12.49
CA ASP A 39 -23.53 -8.63 13.61
C ASP A 39 -22.19 -9.36 13.56
N GLY A 40 -21.10 -8.63 13.77
CA GLY A 40 -19.72 -9.11 13.69
C GLY A 40 -19.16 -9.25 12.27
N SER A 41 -19.97 -9.05 11.22
CA SER A 41 -19.47 -9.11 9.83
C SER A 41 -18.69 -7.85 9.47
N MET A 42 -17.68 -8.02 8.63
CA MET A 42 -17.00 -6.91 7.95
C MET A 42 -17.76 -6.54 6.69
N VAL A 43 -17.96 -5.26 6.45
CA VAL A 43 -18.55 -4.75 5.20
C VAL A 43 -17.53 -4.94 4.07
N PRO A 44 -17.85 -5.76 3.04
CA PRO A 44 -16.85 -6.22 2.07
C PRO A 44 -16.59 -5.24 0.92
N ALA A 45 -17.50 -4.31 0.69
CA ALA A 45 -17.49 -3.31 -0.38
C ALA A 45 -18.35 -2.11 0.03
N ASP A 46 -18.39 -1.05 -0.75
CA ASP A 46 -19.34 0.04 -0.50
C ASP A 46 -20.74 -0.38 -0.92
N LEU A 47 -21.68 -0.26 0.01
CA LEU A 47 -23.05 -0.74 -0.15
C LEU A 47 -24.05 0.39 -0.02
N ARG A 48 -25.04 0.45 -0.92
CA ARG A 48 -26.29 1.18 -0.71
C ARG A 48 -27.25 0.24 0.02
N LEU A 49 -27.62 0.60 1.24
CA LEU A 49 -28.54 -0.19 2.05
C LEU A 49 -29.96 -0.15 1.46
N LEU A 50 -30.60 -1.33 1.42
CA LEU A 50 -31.97 -1.52 0.95
C LEU A 50 -32.92 -1.82 2.09
N ASP A 51 -32.40 -2.43 3.16
CA ASP A 51 -33.16 -2.85 4.32
C ASP A 51 -32.25 -2.90 5.54
N THR A 52 -32.74 -2.45 6.66
CA THR A 52 -31.98 -2.40 7.92
C THR A 52 -32.88 -2.75 9.11
N ALA A 53 -32.36 -3.54 10.04
CA ALA A 53 -33.02 -3.83 11.31
C ALA A 53 -32.03 -3.54 12.45
N SER A 54 -32.12 -2.34 13.01
CA SER A 54 -31.23 -1.82 14.06
C SER A 54 -29.75 -1.97 13.70
N LEU A 55 -29.41 -1.79 12.42
CA LEU A 55 -28.05 -1.95 11.90
C LEU A 55 -27.17 -0.84 12.44
N ARG A 56 -26.07 -1.23 13.08
CA ARG A 56 -25.02 -0.33 13.57
C ARG A 56 -23.69 -0.74 12.99
N VAL A 57 -22.95 0.23 12.47
CA VAL A 57 -21.67 0.00 11.78
C VAL A 57 -20.59 0.91 12.36
N GLN A 58 -19.47 0.33 12.70
CA GLN A 58 -18.29 1.07 13.14
C GLN A 58 -17.45 1.48 11.93
N GLU A 59 -17.37 2.78 11.68
CA GLU A 59 -16.69 3.38 10.53
C GLU A 59 -15.47 4.21 10.95
N ALA A 60 -14.87 3.88 12.09
CA ALA A 60 -13.75 4.64 12.67
C ALA A 60 -12.55 4.83 11.72
N SER A 61 -12.28 3.85 10.85
CA SER A 61 -11.22 3.92 9.85
C SER A 61 -11.43 4.98 8.77
N LEU A 62 -12.69 5.40 8.57
CA LEU A 62 -13.08 6.39 7.55
C LEU A 62 -13.41 7.74 8.15
N THR A 63 -14.15 7.75 9.26
CA THR A 63 -14.67 8.98 9.86
C THR A 63 -13.81 9.48 11.01
N GLY A 64 -12.96 8.62 11.58
CA GLY A 64 -12.22 8.88 12.82
C GLY A 64 -13.07 8.79 14.08
N GLU A 65 -14.38 8.53 13.97
CA GLU A 65 -15.28 8.43 15.10
C GLU A 65 -15.37 7.00 15.63
N SER A 66 -15.10 6.83 16.93
CA SER A 66 -15.11 5.50 17.57
C SER A 66 -16.52 5.01 17.95
N VAL A 67 -17.53 5.86 17.83
CA VAL A 67 -18.92 5.49 18.14
C VAL A 67 -19.55 4.85 16.91
N PRO A 68 -20.21 3.68 17.05
CA PRO A 68 -20.92 3.06 15.93
C PRO A 68 -22.05 3.96 15.40
N SER A 69 -22.10 4.08 14.09
CA SER A 69 -23.10 4.83 13.34
C SER A 69 -24.37 3.97 13.18
N GLU A 70 -25.53 4.51 13.49
CA GLU A 70 -26.81 3.84 13.21
C GLU A 70 -27.13 4.01 11.72
N LYS A 71 -27.51 2.92 11.07
CA LYS A 71 -27.83 2.89 9.64
C LYS A 71 -29.30 2.69 9.39
N ASP A 72 -29.84 3.49 8.48
CA ASP A 72 -31.25 3.48 8.11
C ASP A 72 -31.37 3.58 6.56
N ALA A 73 -31.89 2.52 5.96
CA ALA A 73 -32.05 2.43 4.50
C ALA A 73 -33.02 3.50 3.95
N ASP A 74 -33.99 3.94 4.75
CA ASP A 74 -35.05 4.88 4.37
C ASP A 74 -34.73 6.34 4.72
N ALA A 75 -33.59 6.58 5.35
CA ALA A 75 -33.18 7.93 5.77
C ALA A 75 -33.05 8.87 4.57
N LYS A 76 -33.38 10.12 4.78
CA LYS A 76 -33.16 11.18 3.80
C LYS A 76 -31.78 11.80 4.02
N VAL A 77 -30.84 11.44 3.20
CA VAL A 77 -29.47 11.97 3.20
C VAL A 77 -29.34 13.09 2.18
N ALA A 78 -28.79 14.23 2.56
CA ALA A 78 -28.56 15.35 1.67
C ALA A 78 -27.53 14.99 0.57
N PRO A 79 -27.69 15.49 -0.67
CA PRO A 79 -26.64 15.36 -1.68
C PRO A 79 -25.32 15.97 -1.18
N GLY A 80 -24.22 15.21 -1.28
CA GLY A 80 -22.90 15.65 -0.82
C GLY A 80 -22.65 15.61 0.69
N ALA A 81 -23.50 14.93 1.46
CA ALA A 81 -23.29 14.72 2.89
C ALA A 81 -21.92 14.07 3.15
N PRO A 82 -21.22 14.45 4.24
CA PRO A 82 -20.00 13.79 4.69
C PRO A 82 -20.22 12.27 4.86
N LEU A 83 -19.14 11.47 4.79
CA LEU A 83 -19.24 10.00 4.88
C LEU A 83 -19.97 9.53 6.13
N GLY A 84 -19.66 10.12 7.30
CA GLY A 84 -20.30 9.78 8.58
C GLY A 84 -21.81 10.01 8.62
N ASP A 85 -22.32 10.97 7.85
CA ASP A 85 -23.74 11.33 7.80
C ASP A 85 -24.54 10.52 6.76
N ARG A 86 -23.85 9.68 5.95
CA ARG A 86 -24.50 8.82 4.94
C ARG A 86 -25.08 7.57 5.59
N SER A 87 -26.12 7.73 6.40
CA SER A 87 -26.78 6.62 7.10
C SER A 87 -27.37 5.55 6.19
N THR A 88 -27.61 5.86 4.92
CA THR A 88 -28.14 4.93 3.89
C THR A 88 -27.05 4.10 3.22
N MET A 89 -25.79 4.28 3.59
CA MET A 89 -24.65 3.56 3.03
C MET A 89 -23.85 2.86 4.15
N ALA A 90 -23.21 1.76 3.79
CA ALA A 90 -22.19 1.11 4.59
C ALA A 90 -20.93 1.00 3.73
N PHE A 91 -19.79 1.34 4.31
CA PHE A 91 -18.52 1.46 3.60
C PHE A 91 -17.61 0.26 3.82
N ALA A 92 -16.82 -0.08 2.82
CA ALA A 92 -15.84 -1.16 2.89
C ALA A 92 -14.93 -1.04 4.12
N THR A 93 -14.49 -2.19 4.67
CA THR A 93 -13.63 -2.32 5.85
C THR A 93 -14.25 -1.94 7.19
N SER A 94 -15.47 -1.43 7.21
CA SER A 94 -16.22 -1.16 8.43
C SER A 94 -16.74 -2.47 9.05
N ILE A 95 -17.04 -2.45 10.36
CA ILE A 95 -17.51 -3.61 11.10
C ILE A 95 -18.94 -3.40 11.58
N VAL A 96 -19.82 -4.36 11.32
CA VAL A 96 -21.17 -4.39 11.86
C VAL A 96 -21.09 -4.72 13.35
N THR A 97 -21.55 -3.83 14.20
CA THR A 97 -21.50 -3.95 15.68
C THR A 97 -22.85 -4.26 16.30
N GLY A 98 -23.86 -4.46 15.48
CA GLY A 98 -25.19 -4.86 15.92
C GLY A 98 -26.23 -4.76 14.82
N GLY A 99 -27.29 -5.54 14.98
CA GLY A 99 -28.38 -5.59 14.01
C GLY A 99 -28.04 -6.38 12.75
N ARG A 100 -28.82 -6.13 11.71
CA ARG A 100 -28.65 -6.78 10.40
C ARG A 100 -29.17 -5.86 9.30
N GLY A 101 -28.70 -6.10 8.11
CA GLY A 101 -29.16 -5.36 6.93
C GLY A 101 -28.75 -6.04 5.63
N ARG A 102 -29.20 -5.48 4.54
CA ARG A 102 -28.78 -5.89 3.21
C ARG A 102 -28.61 -4.66 2.33
N GLY A 103 -27.66 -4.74 1.45
CA GLY A 103 -27.35 -3.64 0.55
C GLY A 103 -26.83 -4.12 -0.78
N VAL A 104 -26.94 -3.26 -1.76
CA VAL A 104 -26.38 -3.48 -3.11
C VAL A 104 -24.99 -2.88 -3.17
N VAL A 105 -24.04 -3.63 -3.73
CA VAL A 105 -22.68 -3.17 -3.98
C VAL A 105 -22.71 -2.01 -4.99
N THR A 106 -22.16 -0.87 -4.58
CA THR A 106 -22.04 0.34 -5.42
C THR A 106 -20.63 0.57 -5.92
N ALA A 107 -19.62 0.14 -5.14
CA ALA A 107 -18.22 0.23 -5.53
C ALA A 107 -17.41 -0.89 -4.90
N THR A 108 -16.34 -1.33 -5.59
CA THR A 108 -15.42 -2.39 -5.14
C THR A 108 -13.96 -1.96 -5.31
N GLY A 109 -13.05 -2.57 -4.56
CA GLY A 109 -11.60 -2.35 -4.68
C GLY A 109 -11.21 -0.88 -4.56
N MET A 110 -10.41 -0.39 -5.50
CA MET A 110 -9.96 1.01 -5.53
C MET A 110 -11.07 2.02 -5.81
N GLY A 111 -12.24 1.57 -6.26
CA GLY A 111 -13.41 2.43 -6.44
C GLY A 111 -14.18 2.73 -5.15
N THR A 112 -13.92 2.02 -4.04
CA THR A 112 -14.51 2.30 -2.73
C THR A 112 -13.94 3.58 -2.12
N GLU A 113 -14.65 4.17 -1.17
CA GLU A 113 -14.15 5.36 -0.44
C GLU A 113 -12.78 5.10 0.20
N VAL A 114 -12.58 3.92 0.81
CA VAL A 114 -11.27 3.50 1.36
C VAL A 114 -10.23 3.36 0.25
N GLY A 115 -10.59 2.76 -0.88
CA GLY A 115 -9.69 2.58 -2.02
C GLY A 115 -9.24 3.90 -2.61
N GLN A 116 -10.13 4.87 -2.72
CA GLN A 116 -9.80 6.22 -3.19
C GLN A 116 -8.82 6.93 -2.23
N ILE A 117 -9.03 6.82 -0.91
CA ILE A 117 -8.11 7.37 0.09
C ILE A 117 -6.74 6.70 -0.02
N ALA A 118 -6.69 5.36 -0.15
CA ALA A 118 -5.44 4.62 -0.33
C ALA A 118 -4.69 5.06 -1.60
N GLY A 119 -5.40 5.24 -2.72
CA GLY A 119 -4.80 5.71 -3.97
C GLY A 119 -4.23 7.13 -3.89
N LEU A 120 -4.83 8.01 -3.10
CA LEU A 120 -4.28 9.34 -2.85
C LEU A 120 -2.99 9.28 -2.04
N LEU A 121 -2.88 8.34 -1.10
CA LEU A 121 -1.67 8.14 -0.30
C LEU A 121 -0.53 7.50 -1.10
N GLU A 122 -0.83 6.57 -2.00
CA GLU A 122 0.18 5.95 -2.89
C GLU A 122 0.75 6.96 -3.90
N GLY A 123 -0.04 7.93 -4.34
CA GLY A 123 0.43 9.02 -5.22
C GLY A 123 1.46 9.95 -4.57
N ASP A 124 1.50 10.01 -3.25
CA ASP A 124 2.44 10.82 -2.47
C ASP A 124 3.73 10.07 -2.07
N GLU A 125 3.85 8.76 -2.32
CA GLU A 125 5.07 7.99 -2.00
C GLU A 125 6.29 8.34 -2.90
N GLU A 126 6.13 9.09 -3.98
CA GLU A 126 7.24 9.74 -4.69
C GLU A 126 7.63 11.11 -4.10
N LEU A 127 7.25 11.40 -2.87
CA LEU A 127 7.89 12.50 -2.15
C LEU A 127 9.36 12.17 -1.93
N ASP A 128 10.15 12.50 -2.95
CA ASP A 128 11.61 12.62 -2.89
C ASP A 128 11.93 13.43 -1.63
N THR A 129 12.17 12.75 -0.53
CA THR A 129 12.44 13.43 0.75
C THR A 129 13.55 14.44 0.54
N PRO A 130 13.45 15.65 1.12
CA PRO A 130 14.49 16.68 0.99
C PRO A 130 15.89 16.15 1.33
N LEU A 131 15.95 15.09 2.14
CA LEU A 131 17.17 14.36 2.50
C LEU A 131 17.72 13.56 1.30
N LYS A 132 16.86 12.84 0.54
CA LYS A 132 17.27 12.09 -0.66
C LYS A 132 17.87 13.00 -1.73
N ARG A 133 17.26 14.17 -1.96
CA ARG A 133 17.78 15.19 -2.90
C ARG A 133 19.12 15.76 -2.44
N LYS A 134 19.27 16.07 -1.16
CA LYS A 134 20.55 16.55 -0.59
C LYS A 134 21.62 15.46 -0.66
N LEU A 135 21.28 14.20 -0.35
CA LEU A 135 22.22 13.07 -0.43
C LEU A 135 22.66 12.80 -1.87
N ALA A 136 21.74 12.83 -2.85
CA ALA A 136 22.07 12.66 -4.26
C ALA A 136 22.97 13.79 -4.79
N SER A 137 22.74 15.03 -4.37
CA SER A 137 23.60 16.18 -4.72
C SER A 137 24.98 16.05 -4.09
N PHE A 138 25.06 15.58 -2.84
CA PHE A 138 26.31 15.34 -2.15
C PHE A 138 27.13 14.24 -2.82
N GLY A 139 26.48 13.14 -3.24
CA GLY A 139 27.10 12.07 -4.01
C GLY A 139 27.71 12.56 -5.33
N LYS A 140 26.99 13.40 -6.06
CA LYS A 140 27.53 14.01 -7.31
C LYS A 140 28.77 14.87 -7.07
N ILE A 141 28.76 15.71 -6.04
CA ILE A 141 29.91 16.54 -5.69
C ILE A 141 31.10 15.66 -5.31
N LEU A 142 30.87 14.64 -4.48
CA LEU A 142 31.94 13.72 -4.05
C LEU A 142 32.56 12.98 -5.26
N THR A 143 31.74 12.52 -6.19
CA THR A 143 32.20 11.87 -7.43
C THR A 143 33.07 12.81 -8.27
N ILE A 144 32.61 14.05 -8.47
CA ILE A 144 33.37 15.05 -9.24
C ILE A 144 34.72 15.35 -8.57
N VAL A 145 34.74 15.54 -7.26
CA VAL A 145 35.96 15.79 -6.50
C VAL A 145 36.90 14.59 -6.59
N GLY A 146 36.38 13.36 -6.45
CA GLY A 146 37.17 12.13 -6.55
C GLY A 146 37.81 11.97 -7.93
N VAL A 147 37.04 12.19 -9.00
CA VAL A 147 37.55 12.13 -10.38
C VAL A 147 38.58 13.23 -10.64
N ALA A 148 38.35 14.45 -10.17
CA ALA A 148 39.32 15.54 -10.32
C ALA A 148 40.63 15.25 -9.58
N ALA A 149 40.56 14.71 -8.34
CA ALA A 149 41.73 14.31 -7.59
C ALA A 149 42.52 13.18 -8.31
N ALA A 150 41.83 12.19 -8.85
CA ALA A 150 42.45 11.10 -9.61
C ALA A 150 43.18 11.63 -10.87
N LEU A 151 42.54 12.56 -11.60
CA LEU A 151 43.17 13.19 -12.77
C LEU A 151 44.41 14.01 -12.44
N VAL A 152 44.37 14.75 -11.31
CA VAL A 152 45.52 15.53 -10.81
C VAL A 152 46.67 14.60 -10.44
N LEU A 153 46.39 13.52 -9.71
CA LEU A 153 47.41 12.52 -9.33
C LEU A 153 48.01 11.85 -10.58
N CYS A 154 47.15 11.49 -11.54
CA CYS A 154 47.62 10.93 -12.82
C CYS A 154 48.50 11.90 -13.59
N ALA A 155 48.13 13.18 -13.67
CA ALA A 155 48.91 14.21 -14.32
C ALA A 155 50.27 14.46 -13.63
N VAL A 156 50.30 14.45 -12.32
CA VAL A 156 51.54 14.59 -11.52
C VAL A 156 52.43 13.38 -11.73
N ALA A 157 51.89 12.17 -11.72
CA ALA A 157 52.62 10.93 -11.93
C ALA A 157 53.24 10.85 -13.33
N VAL A 158 52.51 11.28 -14.39
CA VAL A 158 53.02 11.38 -15.78
C VAL A 158 54.12 12.42 -15.87
N ARG A 159 53.97 13.56 -15.15
CA ARG A 159 54.99 14.66 -15.18
C ARG A 159 56.26 14.34 -14.40
N SER A 160 56.15 13.56 -13.29
CA SER A 160 57.31 13.15 -12.47
C SER A 160 58.17 12.07 -13.12
N GLY A 161 57.70 11.47 -14.23
CA GLY A 161 58.48 10.44 -14.97
C GLY A 161 58.65 9.13 -14.20
N GLU A 162 57.94 8.93 -13.08
CA GLU A 162 58.03 7.75 -12.24
C GLU A 162 57.19 6.55 -12.70
N TRP A 163 56.64 6.63 -13.92
CA TRP A 163 55.88 5.54 -14.50
C TRP A 163 56.78 4.51 -15.19
N THR A 164 57.35 3.60 -14.39
CA THR A 164 57.90 2.37 -14.94
C THR A 164 56.80 1.31 -15.01
N ASP A 165 56.67 0.65 -16.16
CA ASP A 165 55.61 -0.34 -16.50
C ASP A 165 55.48 -1.52 -15.51
N ALA A 166 56.44 -1.67 -14.59
CA ALA A 166 56.45 -2.75 -13.58
C ALA A 166 55.53 -2.51 -12.37
N GLN A 167 55.17 -1.26 -12.05
CA GLN A 167 54.36 -0.98 -10.85
C GLN A 167 52.85 -1.07 -11.08
N TRP A 168 52.41 -0.96 -12.32
CA TRP A 168 51.00 -1.11 -12.65
C TRP A 168 50.50 -2.52 -12.47
N THR A 169 51.24 -3.51 -12.88
CA THR A 169 50.88 -4.91 -12.80
C THR A 169 50.79 -5.37 -11.33
N ASP A 170 51.69 -4.90 -10.48
CA ASP A 170 51.65 -5.26 -9.04
C ASP A 170 50.47 -4.62 -8.30
N THR A 171 50.15 -3.35 -8.58
CA THR A 171 49.05 -2.67 -7.89
C THR A 171 47.67 -3.20 -8.34
N VAL A 172 47.51 -3.49 -9.61
CA VAL A 172 46.26 -4.07 -10.17
C VAL A 172 46.14 -5.54 -9.73
N LEU A 173 47.21 -6.30 -9.71
CA LEU A 173 47.19 -7.69 -9.23
C LEU A 173 46.90 -7.77 -7.72
N THR A 174 47.48 -6.89 -6.91
CA THR A 174 47.23 -6.86 -5.45
C THR A 174 45.80 -6.42 -5.14
N ALA A 175 45.21 -5.48 -5.91
CA ALA A 175 43.82 -5.10 -5.77
C ALA A 175 42.86 -6.24 -6.22
N ALA A 176 43.22 -6.97 -7.27
CA ALA A 176 42.40 -8.08 -7.79
C ALA A 176 42.52 -9.35 -6.93
N THR A 177 43.68 -9.63 -6.35
CA THR A 177 43.91 -10.81 -5.48
C THR A 177 43.54 -10.54 -4.03
N GLY A 178 43.56 -9.31 -3.54
CA GLY A 178 43.12 -8.95 -2.19
C GLY A 178 41.62 -9.18 -1.99
N ASP A 179 40.81 -9.02 -3.02
CA ASP A 179 39.35 -9.28 -2.97
C ASP A 179 39.05 -10.80 -2.96
N MET A 180 39.94 -11.62 -3.53
CA MET A 180 39.76 -13.08 -3.64
C MET A 180 40.14 -13.84 -2.36
N LEU A 181 40.98 -13.24 -1.49
CA LEU A 181 41.41 -13.86 -0.24
C LEU A 181 40.47 -13.57 0.93
N LEU A 182 39.56 -12.61 0.81
CA LEU A 182 38.56 -12.32 1.85
C LEU A 182 37.33 -13.23 1.74
N ASP A 183 37.07 -13.83 0.58
CA ASP A 183 35.90 -14.71 0.36
C ASP A 183 36.16 -16.15 0.86
N ASP A 184 37.44 -16.57 1.02
CA ASP A 184 37.82 -17.91 1.48
C ASP A 184 37.90 -18.06 3.01
N GLN A 185 37.73 -16.98 3.77
CA GLN A 185 37.75 -17.01 5.26
C GLN A 185 36.36 -17.01 5.90
N LEU A 186 35.26 -16.99 5.12
CA LEU A 186 33.87 -16.95 5.61
C LEU A 186 33.03 -18.17 5.17
N GLY A 187 33.65 -19.25 4.70
CA GLY A 187 33.02 -20.53 4.38
C GLY A 187 33.02 -21.51 5.56
#